data_483f17b4fd19e64017b648793b453480
#
_entry.id   483f17b4fd19e64017b648793b453480
#
_cell.length_a   1.000
_cell.length_b   1.000
_cell.length_c   1.000
_cell.angle_alpha   90.00
_cell.angle_beta   90.00
_cell.angle_gamma   90.00
#
_symmetry.space_group_name_H-M   'P 1'
#
loop_
_entity.id
_entity.type
_entity.pdbx_description
1 polymer ?
#
loop_
_entity_poly.entity_id
_entity_poly.type
_entity_poly.pdbx_seq_one_letter_code
_entity_poly.pdbx_strand_id
1 'polypeptide(L)'
;GKDLSKRIVAIAGMKLNEENPLVRAFAESFTRVVIYPTRSLTKAEAKAQSEEEKIEEEKRARTINLAAMRAMDKCKRDGEVILVFPSGTRYRPGHPETKRGLREIDSYLRMFDVMILVTINGSCLTIDMNNPDDMLADLIEPAVQVFASSPVIDCKEFRKEYLATLPASEADPKQKVIDHIMEIFDEQHEKIERLR
;
A
#
# COMPACT_ATOMS: atom_id res chain seq x y z
N GLY A 1 17.59 22.51 -4.54
CA GLY A 1 17.32 21.10 -4.31
C GLY A 1 16.62 20.49 -5.53
N LYS A 2 16.90 19.23 -5.83
CA LYS A 2 16.16 18.52 -6.89
C LYS A 2 14.70 18.45 -6.47
N ASP A 3 13.79 18.74 -7.39
CA ASP A 3 12.36 18.69 -7.16
C ASP A 3 11.96 17.27 -6.72
N LEU A 4 11.53 17.13 -5.46
CA LEU A 4 11.17 15.85 -4.85
C LEU A 4 10.02 15.18 -5.61
N SER A 5 9.08 15.97 -6.13
CA SER A 5 7.92 15.45 -6.86
C SER A 5 8.30 14.61 -8.09
N LYS A 6 9.43 14.95 -8.73
CA LYS A 6 9.96 14.20 -9.88
C LYS A 6 10.67 12.91 -9.53
N ARG A 7 10.87 12.65 -8.24
CA ARG A 7 11.57 11.48 -7.73
C ARG A 7 10.63 10.50 -7.02
N ILE A 8 9.35 10.84 -6.90
CA ILE A 8 8.36 9.97 -6.28
C ILE A 8 7.89 8.95 -7.31
N VAL A 9 7.98 7.68 -6.94
CA VAL A 9 7.50 6.53 -7.72
C VAL A 9 6.46 5.80 -6.86
N ALA A 10 5.22 5.73 -7.34
CA ALA A 10 4.14 5.09 -6.62
C ALA A 10 4.08 3.58 -6.87
N ILE A 11 3.80 2.80 -5.84
CA ILE A 11 3.41 1.40 -6.01
C ILE A 11 1.93 1.35 -6.36
N ALA A 12 1.61 0.72 -7.49
CA ALA A 12 0.24 0.60 -7.99
C ALA A 12 -0.13 -0.86 -8.26
N GLY A 13 -1.29 -1.27 -7.80
CA GLY A 13 -1.85 -2.59 -8.15
C GLY A 13 -2.28 -2.64 -9.61
N MET A 14 -2.12 -3.80 -10.26
CA MET A 14 -2.42 -4.01 -11.69
C MET A 14 -3.87 -3.64 -12.06
N LYS A 15 -4.82 -3.82 -11.17
CA LYS A 15 -6.24 -3.47 -11.38
C LYS A 15 -6.49 -2.01 -11.72
N LEU A 16 -5.66 -1.08 -11.22
CA LEU A 16 -5.75 0.33 -11.59
C LEU A 16 -5.53 0.58 -13.09
N ASN A 17 -4.94 -0.39 -13.80
CA ASN A 17 -4.72 -0.32 -15.25
C ASN A 17 -5.83 -0.99 -16.07
N GLU A 18 -6.64 -1.84 -15.47
CA GLU A 18 -7.54 -2.75 -16.20
C GLU A 18 -9.03 -2.41 -16.05
N GLU A 19 -9.45 -1.90 -14.89
CA GLU A 19 -10.89 -1.83 -14.55
C GLU A 19 -11.61 -0.55 -15.03
N ASN A 20 -10.92 0.59 -15.18
CA ASN A 20 -11.56 1.83 -15.59
C ASN A 20 -10.62 2.72 -16.41
N PRO A 21 -11.00 3.15 -17.63
CA PRO A 21 -10.16 4.00 -18.50
C PRO A 21 -9.75 5.34 -17.87
N LEU A 22 -10.62 5.96 -17.06
CA LEU A 22 -10.30 7.24 -16.37
C LEU A 22 -9.29 7.02 -15.26
N VAL A 23 -9.46 5.97 -14.44
CA VAL A 23 -8.51 5.59 -13.40
C VAL A 23 -7.17 5.21 -14.01
N ARG A 24 -7.18 4.50 -15.13
CA ARG A 24 -5.98 4.18 -15.89
C ARG A 24 -5.26 5.44 -16.38
N ALA A 25 -5.95 6.36 -17.02
CA ALA A 25 -5.36 7.61 -17.52
C ALA A 25 -4.76 8.45 -16.36
N PHE A 26 -5.47 8.52 -15.22
CA PHE A 26 -4.96 9.16 -14.01
C PHE A 26 -3.70 8.44 -13.49
N ALA A 27 -3.74 7.12 -13.35
CA ALA A 27 -2.59 6.33 -12.89
C ALA A 27 -1.39 6.42 -13.84
N GLU A 28 -1.61 6.58 -15.14
CA GLU A 28 -0.56 6.77 -16.16
C GLU A 28 0.14 8.13 -16.09
N SER A 29 -0.47 9.13 -15.41
CA SER A 29 0.16 10.44 -15.18
C SER A 29 1.28 10.42 -14.12
N PHE A 30 1.42 9.34 -13.36
CA PHE A 30 2.45 9.19 -12.32
C PHE A 30 3.51 8.16 -12.74
N THR A 31 4.76 8.41 -12.34
CA THR A 31 5.78 7.36 -12.37
C THR A 31 5.40 6.27 -11.36
N ARG A 32 5.29 5.02 -11.82
CA ARG A 32 4.81 3.92 -10.98
C ARG A 32 5.52 2.60 -11.24
N VAL A 33 5.57 1.78 -10.21
CA VAL A 33 5.88 0.35 -10.28
C VAL A 33 4.58 -0.42 -10.11
N VAL A 34 4.25 -1.26 -11.08
CA VAL A 34 3.03 -2.08 -11.06
C VAL A 34 3.32 -3.41 -10.37
N ILE A 35 2.47 -3.75 -9.39
CA ILE A 35 2.51 -5.03 -8.68
C ILE A 35 1.24 -5.83 -8.94
N TYR A 36 1.33 -7.14 -8.76
CA TYR A 36 0.17 -8.04 -8.65
C TYR A 36 -0.11 -8.32 -7.17
N PRO A 37 -1.13 -7.67 -6.55
CA PRO A 37 -1.40 -7.85 -5.13
C PRO A 37 -1.91 -9.26 -4.81
N THR A 38 -1.51 -9.84 -3.68
CA THR A 38 -1.98 -11.15 -3.21
C THR A 38 -3.50 -11.24 -3.14
N ARG A 39 -4.18 -10.18 -2.68
CA ARG A 39 -5.67 -10.12 -2.70
C ARG A 39 -6.26 -10.30 -4.09
N SER A 40 -5.59 -9.79 -5.13
CA SER A 40 -6.05 -9.95 -6.52
C SER A 40 -5.84 -11.37 -6.99
N LEU A 41 -4.73 -12.00 -6.63
CA LEU A 41 -4.45 -13.40 -6.93
C LEU A 41 -5.50 -14.32 -6.29
N THR A 42 -5.73 -14.19 -4.98
CA THR A 42 -6.75 -14.98 -4.27
C THR A 42 -8.15 -14.85 -4.90
N LYS A 43 -8.53 -13.63 -5.33
CA LYS A 43 -9.80 -13.42 -6.02
C LYS A 43 -9.83 -14.04 -7.42
N ALA A 44 -8.72 -14.01 -8.15
CA ALA A 44 -8.60 -14.63 -9.46
C ALA A 44 -8.65 -16.16 -9.35
N GLU A 45 -7.92 -16.75 -8.41
CA GLU A 45 -7.94 -18.18 -8.10
C GLU A 45 -9.36 -18.68 -7.73
N ALA A 46 -10.09 -17.88 -6.92
CA ALA A 46 -11.47 -18.21 -6.55
C ALA A 46 -12.45 -18.17 -7.72
N LYS A 47 -12.12 -17.45 -8.81
CA LYS A 47 -12.93 -17.36 -10.03
C LYS A 47 -12.48 -18.31 -11.12
N ALA A 48 -11.29 -18.91 -11.01
CA ALA A 48 -10.76 -19.83 -12.01
C ALA A 48 -11.64 -21.09 -12.13
N GLN A 49 -11.89 -21.50 -13.35
CA GLN A 49 -12.74 -22.65 -13.68
C GLN A 49 -11.95 -23.95 -13.79
N SER A 50 -10.62 -23.85 -13.90
CA SER A 50 -9.73 -25.01 -13.97
C SER A 50 -8.45 -24.82 -13.15
N GLU A 51 -7.73 -25.90 -12.89
CA GLU A 51 -6.44 -25.86 -12.21
C GLU A 51 -5.36 -25.25 -13.11
N GLU A 52 -5.47 -25.43 -14.42
CA GLU A 52 -4.58 -24.81 -15.40
C GLU A 52 -4.68 -23.28 -15.36
N GLU A 53 -5.88 -22.73 -15.26
CA GLU A 53 -6.10 -21.27 -15.13
C GLU A 53 -5.47 -20.71 -13.86
N LYS A 54 -5.57 -21.42 -12.73
CA LYS A 54 -4.91 -21.01 -11.48
C LYS A 54 -3.39 -20.96 -11.62
N ILE A 55 -2.80 -22.01 -12.18
CA ILE A 55 -1.36 -22.11 -12.40
C ILE A 55 -0.88 -20.99 -13.31
N GLU A 56 -1.62 -20.65 -14.35
CA GLU A 56 -1.27 -19.58 -15.27
C GLU A 56 -1.31 -18.21 -14.59
N GLU A 57 -2.34 -17.96 -13.77
CA GLU A 57 -2.48 -16.71 -13.02
C GLU A 57 -1.39 -16.56 -11.95
N GLU A 58 -1.02 -17.63 -11.26
CA GLU A 58 0.12 -17.63 -10.34
C GLU A 58 1.44 -17.30 -11.06
N LYS A 59 1.69 -17.89 -12.23
CA LYS A 59 2.88 -17.58 -13.04
C LYS A 59 2.90 -16.13 -13.48
N ARG A 60 1.74 -15.60 -13.89
CA ARG A 60 1.58 -14.20 -14.28
C ARG A 60 1.88 -13.28 -13.10
N ALA A 61 1.28 -13.54 -11.94
CA ALA A 61 1.50 -12.76 -10.72
C ALA A 61 2.99 -12.78 -10.30
N ARG A 62 3.61 -13.95 -10.34
CA ARG A 62 5.04 -14.11 -10.02
C ARG A 62 5.93 -13.31 -10.98
N THR A 63 5.63 -13.33 -12.27
CA THR A 63 6.40 -12.60 -13.29
C THR A 63 6.31 -11.10 -13.07
N ILE A 64 5.10 -10.57 -12.85
CA ILE A 64 4.86 -9.15 -12.59
C ILE A 64 5.58 -8.72 -11.30
N ASN A 65 5.45 -9.48 -10.22
CA ASN A 65 6.04 -9.13 -8.93
C ASN A 65 7.58 -9.20 -8.97
N LEU A 66 8.16 -10.13 -9.73
CA LEU A 66 9.61 -10.18 -9.93
C LEU A 66 10.12 -8.96 -10.70
N ALA A 67 9.40 -8.54 -11.74
CA ALA A 67 9.71 -7.32 -12.50
C ALA A 67 9.58 -6.07 -11.61
N ALA A 68 8.54 -6.01 -10.78
CA ALA A 68 8.33 -4.93 -9.82
C ALA A 68 9.47 -4.82 -8.80
N MET A 69 9.93 -5.95 -8.24
CA MET A 69 11.06 -5.95 -7.31
C MET A 69 12.35 -5.44 -7.95
N ARG A 70 12.62 -5.81 -9.21
CA ARG A 70 13.78 -5.30 -9.96
C ARG A 70 13.66 -3.79 -10.23
N ALA A 71 12.45 -3.32 -10.57
CA ALA A 71 12.20 -1.90 -10.79
C ALA A 71 12.39 -1.09 -9.48
N MET A 72 11.89 -1.57 -8.36
CA MET A 72 12.09 -0.93 -7.05
C MET A 72 13.57 -0.89 -6.64
N ASP A 73 14.32 -1.97 -6.87
CA ASP A 73 15.76 -1.99 -6.62
C ASP A 73 16.50 -0.98 -7.51
N LYS A 74 16.08 -0.80 -8.76
CA LYS A 74 16.60 0.26 -9.63
C LYS A 74 16.26 1.64 -9.06
N CYS A 75 15.01 1.90 -8.67
CA CYS A 75 14.59 3.16 -8.05
C CYS A 75 15.44 3.49 -6.81
N LYS A 76 15.72 2.51 -5.95
CA LYS A 76 16.62 2.68 -4.80
C LYS A 76 18.02 3.14 -5.24
N ARG A 77 18.63 2.48 -6.24
CA ARG A 77 19.96 2.87 -6.74
C ARG A 77 20.00 4.26 -7.37
N ASP A 78 18.90 4.65 -8.03
CA ASP A 78 18.75 5.97 -8.66
C ASP A 78 18.43 7.06 -7.62
N GLY A 79 18.24 6.68 -6.36
CA GLY A 79 17.92 7.58 -5.24
C GLY A 79 16.50 8.14 -5.34
N GLU A 80 15.57 7.40 -5.92
CA GLU A 80 14.15 7.73 -5.98
C GLU A 80 13.44 7.38 -4.67
N VAL A 81 12.28 7.98 -4.46
CA VAL A 81 11.44 7.78 -3.28
C VAL A 81 10.24 6.93 -3.67
N ILE A 82 10.08 5.80 -3.02
CA ILE A 82 8.94 4.91 -3.25
C ILE A 82 7.78 5.31 -2.34
N LEU A 83 6.64 5.63 -2.94
CA LEU A 83 5.38 5.88 -2.24
C LEU A 83 4.56 4.59 -2.17
N VAL A 84 4.23 4.18 -0.95
CA VAL A 84 3.47 2.95 -0.68
C VAL A 84 2.25 3.28 0.15
N PHE A 85 1.09 2.75 -0.24
CA PHE A 85 -0.11 2.71 0.59
C PHE A 85 -0.19 1.32 1.24
N PRO A 86 0.07 1.19 2.55
CA PRO A 86 0.32 -0.14 3.15
C PRO A 86 -0.88 -1.07 3.09
N SER A 87 -2.10 -0.56 3.13
CA SER A 87 -3.33 -1.37 2.98
C SER A 87 -3.66 -1.72 1.53
N GLY A 88 -3.01 -1.05 0.55
CA GLY A 88 -3.29 -1.22 -0.88
C GLY A 88 -4.68 -0.80 -1.32
N THR A 89 -5.45 -0.19 -0.43
CA THR A 89 -6.81 0.33 -0.70
C THR A 89 -7.13 1.45 0.29
N ARG A 90 -8.15 2.26 -0.03
CA ARG A 90 -8.67 3.24 0.91
C ARG A 90 -9.49 2.54 2.00
N TYR A 91 -9.36 3.00 3.25
CA TYR A 91 -10.21 2.54 4.35
C TYR A 91 -11.67 2.86 4.07
N ARG A 92 -12.56 1.88 4.33
CA ARG A 92 -14.01 2.06 4.27
C ARG A 92 -14.61 1.70 5.64
N PRO A 93 -15.36 2.62 6.27
CA PRO A 93 -16.11 2.32 7.49
C PRO A 93 -17.00 1.09 7.30
N GLY A 94 -17.03 0.23 8.31
CA GLY A 94 -17.74 -1.06 8.21
C GLY A 94 -16.93 -2.20 7.56
N HIS A 95 -15.77 -1.91 6.95
CA HIS A 95 -14.89 -2.87 6.30
C HIS A 95 -13.48 -2.81 6.91
N PRO A 96 -13.28 -3.34 8.15
CA PRO A 96 -12.01 -3.25 8.87
C PRO A 96 -10.85 -3.92 8.12
N GLU A 97 -11.13 -4.90 7.27
CA GLU A 97 -10.12 -5.55 6.41
C GLU A 97 -9.47 -4.57 5.41
N THR A 98 -10.13 -3.45 5.07
CA THR A 98 -9.57 -2.41 4.20
C THR A 98 -8.52 -1.55 4.89
N LYS A 99 -8.47 -1.57 6.23
CA LYS A 99 -7.46 -0.88 7.03
C LYS A 99 -6.22 -1.72 7.26
N ARG A 100 -6.31 -3.03 7.12
CA ARG A 100 -5.20 -3.95 7.38
C ARG A 100 -4.07 -3.77 6.39
N GLY A 101 -2.86 -3.62 6.90
CA GLY A 101 -1.65 -3.56 6.10
C GLY A 101 -1.34 -4.90 5.38
N LEU A 102 -0.76 -4.80 4.20
CA LEU A 102 -0.42 -5.97 3.38
C LEU A 102 0.92 -6.56 3.81
N ARG A 103 0.96 -7.88 4.02
CA ARG A 103 2.14 -8.65 4.45
C ARG A 103 3.35 -8.45 3.54
N GLU A 104 3.13 -8.19 2.26
CA GLU A 104 4.17 -7.96 1.25
C GLU A 104 5.06 -6.75 1.56
N ILE A 105 4.56 -5.79 2.33
CA ILE A 105 5.32 -4.59 2.76
C ILE A 105 6.57 -4.97 3.57
N ASP A 106 6.57 -6.10 4.30
CA ASP A 106 7.76 -6.60 4.98
C ASP A 106 8.96 -6.77 4.03
N SER A 107 8.72 -7.11 2.76
CA SER A 107 9.80 -7.22 1.78
C SER A 107 10.38 -5.86 1.39
N TYR A 108 9.58 -4.79 1.44
CA TYR A 108 10.06 -3.42 1.19
C TYR A 108 10.93 -2.93 2.35
N LEU A 109 10.56 -3.21 3.61
CA LEU A 109 11.38 -2.89 4.77
C LEU A 109 12.76 -3.57 4.74
N ARG A 110 12.87 -4.73 4.09
CA ARG A 110 14.15 -5.40 3.89
C ARG A 110 14.98 -4.81 2.74
N MET A 111 14.29 -4.19 1.77
CA MET A 111 14.92 -3.64 0.57
C MET A 111 15.42 -2.22 0.79
N PHE A 112 14.60 -1.35 1.42
CA PHE A 112 14.90 0.06 1.61
C PHE A 112 15.64 0.30 2.93
N ASP A 113 16.38 1.40 2.98
CA ASP A 113 17.20 1.72 4.14
C ASP A 113 16.40 2.50 5.19
N VAL A 114 15.57 3.44 4.74
CA VAL A 114 14.77 4.30 5.61
C VAL A 114 13.33 4.40 5.13
N MET A 115 12.42 4.69 6.07
CA MET A 115 11.03 5.01 5.79
C MET A 115 10.59 6.27 6.56
N ILE A 116 9.55 6.91 6.05
CA ILE A 116 8.81 7.98 6.72
C ILE A 116 7.34 7.59 6.65
N LEU A 117 6.67 7.53 7.78
CA LEU A 117 5.24 7.27 7.86
C LEU A 117 4.49 8.59 7.72
N VAL A 118 3.59 8.68 6.74
CA VAL A 118 2.80 9.89 6.49
C VAL A 118 1.33 9.57 6.67
N THR A 119 0.66 10.28 7.58
CA THR A 119 -0.79 10.23 7.73
C THR A 119 -1.44 11.42 7.02
N ILE A 120 -2.63 11.17 6.48
CA ILE A 120 -3.48 12.18 5.88
C ILE A 120 -4.75 12.26 6.72
N ASN A 121 -4.95 13.40 7.37
CA ASN A 121 -6.10 13.66 8.21
C ASN A 121 -7.06 14.60 7.47
N GLY A 122 -8.35 14.30 7.54
CA GLY A 122 -9.38 14.93 6.70
C GLY A 122 -9.59 14.16 5.38
N SER A 123 -10.83 14.13 4.93
CA SER A 123 -11.20 13.45 3.69
C SER A 123 -11.97 14.39 2.78
N CYS A 124 -11.55 14.50 1.53
CA CYS A 124 -12.30 15.14 0.45
C CYS A 124 -13.20 14.15 -0.30
N LEU A 125 -13.22 12.89 0.11
CA LEU A 125 -14.04 11.85 -0.50
C LEU A 125 -15.02 11.32 0.55
N THR A 126 -16.31 11.49 0.29
CA THR A 126 -17.41 10.98 1.11
C THR A 126 -18.04 9.79 0.43
N ILE A 127 -18.31 8.73 1.18
CA ILE A 127 -18.92 7.52 0.64
C ILE A 127 -20.32 7.84 0.15
N ASP A 128 -20.64 7.49 -1.10
CA ASP A 128 -22.03 7.51 -1.56
C ASP A 128 -22.80 6.36 -0.87
N MET A 129 -23.70 6.73 0.02
CA MET A 129 -24.52 5.77 0.78
C MET A 129 -25.52 4.98 -0.09
N ASN A 130 -25.76 5.43 -1.33
CA ASN A 130 -26.58 4.65 -2.29
C ASN A 130 -25.77 3.54 -2.97
N ASN A 131 -24.43 3.72 -3.04
CA ASN A 131 -23.49 2.79 -3.66
C ASN A 131 -22.26 2.57 -2.78
N PRO A 132 -22.41 2.05 -1.55
CA PRO A 132 -21.33 2.05 -0.54
C PRO A 132 -20.14 1.16 -0.93
N ASP A 133 -20.33 0.21 -1.84
CA ASP A 133 -19.27 -0.69 -2.30
C ASP A 133 -18.52 -0.19 -3.54
N ASP A 134 -19.06 0.84 -4.22
CA ASP A 134 -18.42 1.43 -5.40
C ASP A 134 -17.60 2.66 -5.02
N MET A 135 -16.28 2.51 -5.02
CA MET A 135 -15.36 3.62 -4.74
C MET A 135 -15.35 4.72 -5.82
N LEU A 136 -15.87 4.44 -7.01
CA LEU A 136 -15.97 5.44 -8.08
C LEU A 136 -17.23 6.30 -7.95
N ALA A 137 -18.21 5.85 -7.15
CA ALA A 137 -19.41 6.60 -6.84
C ALA A 137 -19.20 7.60 -5.69
N ASP A 138 -18.05 7.59 -5.01
CA ASP A 138 -17.79 8.48 -3.89
C ASP A 138 -17.84 9.95 -4.30
N LEU A 139 -18.44 10.76 -3.44
CA LEU A 139 -18.63 12.19 -3.63
C LEU A 139 -17.37 12.97 -3.28
N ILE A 140 -17.05 13.99 -4.09
CA ILE A 140 -15.92 14.90 -3.83
C ILE A 140 -16.47 16.13 -3.11
N GLU A 141 -15.94 16.40 -1.92
CA GLU A 141 -16.32 17.55 -1.10
C GLU A 141 -15.09 18.39 -0.72
N PRO A 142 -15.23 19.72 -0.61
CA PRO A 142 -14.15 20.55 -0.11
C PRO A 142 -13.79 20.15 1.34
N ALA A 143 -12.51 19.90 1.58
CA ALA A 143 -12.04 19.54 2.92
C ALA A 143 -10.63 20.08 3.17
N VAL A 144 -10.35 20.40 4.43
CA VAL A 144 -8.99 20.69 4.89
C VAL A 144 -8.30 19.36 5.16
N GLN A 145 -7.19 19.14 4.45
CA GLN A 145 -6.34 17.98 4.65
C GLN A 145 -5.05 18.37 5.37
N VAL A 146 -4.70 17.63 6.39
CA VAL A 146 -3.47 17.79 7.16
C VAL A 146 -2.58 16.58 6.93
N PHE A 147 -1.37 16.82 6.45
CA PHE A 147 -0.34 15.80 6.27
C PHE A 147 0.61 15.85 7.46
N ALA A 148 0.76 14.74 8.16
CA ALA A 148 1.71 14.62 9.25
C ALA A 148 2.71 13.50 8.96
N SER A 149 3.99 13.74 9.25
CA SER A 149 5.05 12.76 9.03
C SER A 149 5.70 12.34 10.33
N SER A 150 6.11 11.07 10.40
CA SER A 150 7.03 10.59 11.42
C SER A 150 8.43 11.18 11.24
N PRO A 151 9.33 11.06 12.23
CA PRO A 151 10.76 11.10 11.99
C PRO A 151 11.19 10.05 10.96
N VAL A 152 12.42 10.18 10.47
CA VAL A 152 13.04 9.14 9.63
C VAL A 152 13.28 7.89 10.48
N ILE A 153 12.88 6.73 9.98
CA ILE A 153 12.98 5.43 10.65
C ILE A 153 13.89 4.53 9.83
N ASP A 154 14.90 3.90 10.44
CA ASP A 154 15.69 2.84 9.79
C ASP A 154 14.82 1.60 9.64
N CYS A 155 14.62 1.14 8.41
CA CYS A 155 13.73 0.02 8.10
C CYS A 155 14.22 -1.30 8.71
N LYS A 156 15.53 -1.54 8.67
CA LYS A 156 16.12 -2.82 9.11
C LYS A 156 16.16 -2.90 10.62
N GLU A 157 16.53 -1.79 11.27
CA GLU A 157 16.56 -1.70 12.74
C GLU A 157 15.16 -1.82 13.32
N PHE A 158 14.22 -1.03 12.84
CA PHE A 158 12.79 -1.11 13.21
C PHE A 158 12.25 -2.54 13.13
N ARG A 159 12.47 -3.18 11.98
CA ARG A 159 12.02 -4.55 11.77
C ARG A 159 12.69 -5.53 12.73
N LYS A 160 14.01 -5.42 12.95
CA LYS A 160 14.78 -6.28 13.84
C LYS A 160 14.33 -6.14 15.29
N GLU A 161 14.19 -4.91 15.77
CA GLU A 161 13.75 -4.63 17.13
C GLU A 161 12.37 -5.19 17.42
N TYR A 162 11.41 -4.90 16.53
CA TYR A 162 10.05 -5.43 16.72
C TYR A 162 9.99 -6.97 16.68
N LEU A 163 10.69 -7.59 15.73
CA LEU A 163 10.75 -9.06 15.67
C LEU A 163 11.33 -9.69 16.94
N ALA A 164 12.26 -9.01 17.61
CA ALA A 164 12.83 -9.48 18.87
C ALA A 164 11.84 -9.47 20.05
N THR A 165 10.76 -8.70 19.94
CA THR A 165 9.68 -8.68 20.96
C THR A 165 8.67 -9.81 20.79
N LEU A 166 8.63 -10.44 19.62
CA LEU A 166 7.65 -11.47 19.32
C LEU A 166 8.05 -12.82 19.94
N PRO A 167 7.07 -13.62 20.38
CA PRO A 167 7.36 -14.97 20.85
C PRO A 167 7.87 -15.86 19.70
N ALA A 168 8.75 -16.80 20.01
CA ALA A 168 9.29 -17.75 19.02
C ALA A 168 8.20 -18.61 18.32
N SER A 169 7.01 -18.69 18.93
CA SER A 169 5.86 -19.42 18.40
C SER A 169 4.96 -18.59 17.48
N GLU A 170 5.33 -17.31 17.20
CA GLU A 170 4.50 -16.47 16.30
C GLU A 170 4.40 -17.08 14.90
N ALA A 171 3.17 -17.29 14.44
CA ALA A 171 2.90 -17.98 13.19
C ALA A 171 3.21 -17.11 11.94
N ASP A 172 2.99 -15.80 12.02
CA ASP A 172 3.29 -14.88 10.92
C ASP A 172 3.98 -13.59 11.41
N PRO A 173 5.27 -13.68 11.76
CA PRO A 173 6.00 -12.54 12.27
C PRO A 173 6.11 -11.39 11.26
N LYS A 174 6.03 -11.67 9.95
CA LYS A 174 6.05 -10.63 8.91
C LYS A 174 4.78 -9.79 8.94
N GLN A 175 3.62 -10.43 9.07
CA GLN A 175 2.35 -9.69 9.21
C GLN A 175 2.35 -8.86 10.48
N LYS A 176 2.90 -9.37 11.58
CA LYS A 176 2.98 -8.64 12.86
C LYS A 176 3.81 -7.36 12.76
N VAL A 177 4.91 -7.36 12.01
CA VAL A 177 5.68 -6.14 11.73
C VAL A 177 4.81 -5.10 11.01
N ILE A 178 3.99 -5.53 10.06
CA ILE A 178 3.12 -4.62 9.32
C ILE A 178 1.93 -4.16 10.16
N ASP A 179 1.34 -5.04 10.96
CA ASP A 179 0.29 -4.68 11.91
C ASP A 179 0.80 -3.58 12.87
N HIS A 180 2.04 -3.69 13.36
CA HIS A 180 2.66 -2.66 14.20
C HIS A 180 2.86 -1.32 13.47
N ILE A 181 3.25 -1.33 12.20
CA ILE A 181 3.28 -0.09 11.40
C ILE A 181 1.89 0.54 11.32
N MET A 182 0.85 -0.27 11.15
CA MET A 182 -0.53 0.24 11.09
C MET A 182 -0.98 0.82 12.43
N GLU A 183 -0.56 0.25 13.57
CA GLU A 183 -0.77 0.80 14.91
C GLU A 183 -0.12 2.20 15.05
N ILE A 184 1.13 2.36 14.60
CA ILE A 184 1.82 3.66 14.60
C ILE A 184 1.08 4.68 13.72
N PHE A 185 0.55 4.28 12.56
CA PHE A 185 -0.28 5.14 11.75
C PHE A 185 -1.55 5.58 12.47
N ASP A 186 -2.21 4.67 13.18
CA ASP A 186 -3.42 4.97 13.93
C ASP A 186 -3.14 5.97 15.06
N GLU A 187 -2.08 5.74 15.85
CA GLU A 187 -1.66 6.65 16.91
C GLU A 187 -1.33 8.06 16.37
N GLN A 188 -0.59 8.12 15.26
CA GLN A 188 -0.24 9.38 14.61
C GLN A 188 -1.49 10.09 14.08
N HIS A 189 -2.41 9.35 13.46
CA HIS A 189 -3.66 9.88 12.93
C HIS A 189 -4.55 10.46 14.07
N GLU A 190 -4.76 9.69 15.14
CA GLU A 190 -5.55 10.14 16.30
C GLU A 190 -4.96 11.38 16.97
N LYS A 191 -3.63 11.42 17.09
CA LYS A 191 -2.96 12.61 17.66
C LYS A 191 -3.25 13.86 16.85
N ILE A 192 -3.24 13.77 15.53
CA ILE A 192 -3.53 14.91 14.64
C ILE A 192 -5.02 15.26 14.66
N GLU A 193 -5.93 14.28 14.69
CA GLU A 193 -7.37 14.55 14.78
C GLU A 193 -7.75 15.32 16.06
N ARG A 194 -7.07 15.06 17.18
CA ARG A 194 -7.28 15.82 18.43
C ARG A 194 -6.79 17.28 18.35
N LEU A 195 -5.92 17.60 17.39
CA LEU A 195 -5.39 18.95 17.19
C LEU A 195 -6.12 19.74 16.10
N ARG A 196 -6.95 19.07 15.32
CA ARG A 196 -7.81 19.66 14.29
C ARG A 196 -9.08 20.26 14.86
#